data_b03025a39d460325115459117088afee
#
_entry.id   b03025a39d460325115459117088afee
#
_cell.length_a   1.000
_cell.length_b   1.000
_cell.length_c   1.000
_cell.angle_alpha   90.00
_cell.angle_beta   90.00
_cell.angle_gamma   90.00
#
_symmetry.space_group_name_H-M   'P 1'
#
loop_
_entity.id
_entity.type
_entity.pdbx_description
1 polymer ?
#
loop_
_entity_poly.entity_id
_entity_poly.type
_entity_poly.pdbx_seq_one_letter_code
_entity_poly.pdbx_strand_id
1 'polypeptide(L)'
;MPYTQLNNLDFANIKSALKDYMRAQSDFTDYDFEGSALSNLLDVLAYNTYYTAFNTNMVVNEMYLDSATLRDNVVSLAKNLGYTPKSVTAPRAVVDLVLTFTGTPPATVTLKAGTGFITNYDGSLFRYIV
;
A
#
# COMPACT_ATOMS: atom_id res chain seq x y z
N MET A 1 12.39 -1.50 -0.58
CA MET A 1 12.13 -2.33 -1.76
C MET A 1 12.59 -1.60 -2.99
N PRO A 2 13.30 -2.24 -3.94
CA PRO A 2 13.74 -1.55 -5.13
C PRO A 2 12.54 -1.23 -6.03
N TYR A 3 12.22 0.03 -6.18
CA TYR A 3 11.29 0.50 -7.20
C TYR A 3 11.93 0.36 -8.57
N THR A 4 11.31 -0.38 -9.46
CA THR A 4 11.74 -0.41 -10.86
C THR A 4 11.10 0.78 -11.58
N GLN A 5 11.92 1.79 -11.88
CA GLN A 5 11.49 2.94 -12.66
C GLN A 5 11.79 2.66 -14.15
N LEU A 6 10.75 2.33 -14.91
CA LEU A 6 10.86 2.01 -16.34
C LEU A 6 10.91 3.26 -17.22
N ASN A 7 10.28 4.35 -16.78
CA ASN A 7 10.16 5.59 -17.52
C ASN A 7 10.64 6.78 -16.69
N ASN A 8 11.24 7.75 -17.35
CA ASN A 8 11.59 9.00 -16.69
C ASN A 8 10.32 9.78 -16.34
N LEU A 9 10.11 10.03 -15.03
CA LEU A 9 8.96 10.75 -14.48
C LEU A 9 9.30 12.22 -14.24
N ASP A 10 9.99 12.86 -15.19
CA ASP A 10 10.31 14.28 -15.12
C ASP A 10 9.52 15.06 -16.15
N PHE A 11 8.56 15.85 -15.67
CA PHE A 11 7.72 16.70 -16.52
C PHE A 11 8.55 17.69 -17.36
N ALA A 12 9.60 18.26 -16.78
CA ALA A 12 10.45 19.24 -17.49
C ALA A 12 11.19 18.58 -18.65
N ASN A 13 11.70 17.37 -18.47
CA ASN A 13 12.36 16.60 -19.52
C ASN A 13 11.38 16.20 -20.63
N ILE A 14 10.16 15.79 -20.27
CA ILE A 14 9.11 15.47 -21.27
C ILE A 14 8.75 16.72 -22.09
N LYS A 15 8.54 17.85 -21.42
CA LYS A 15 8.25 19.13 -22.08
C LYS A 15 9.39 19.55 -23.00
N SER A 16 10.65 19.44 -22.53
CA SER A 16 11.84 19.75 -23.34
C SER A 16 11.91 18.87 -24.59
N ALA A 17 11.70 17.57 -24.46
CA ALA A 17 11.70 16.65 -25.59
C ALA A 17 10.62 16.98 -26.62
N LEU A 18 9.42 17.37 -26.16
CA LEU A 18 8.35 17.82 -27.05
C LEU A 18 8.72 19.12 -27.76
N LYS A 19 9.32 20.08 -27.07
CA LYS A 19 9.82 21.34 -27.69
C LYS A 19 10.92 21.07 -28.72
N ASP A 20 11.85 20.16 -28.42
CA ASP A 20 12.92 19.80 -29.36
C ASP A 20 12.37 19.10 -30.62
N TYR A 21 11.35 18.24 -30.46
CA TYR A 21 10.64 17.67 -31.60
C TYR A 21 9.96 18.76 -32.45
N MET A 22 9.28 19.72 -31.83
CA MET A 22 8.62 20.84 -32.55
C MET A 22 9.63 21.71 -33.25
N ARG A 23 10.81 21.95 -32.67
CA ARG A 23 11.91 22.72 -33.29
C ARG A 23 12.42 22.08 -34.57
N ALA A 24 12.36 20.75 -34.67
CA ALA A 24 12.75 20.03 -35.88
C ALA A 24 11.71 20.14 -37.00
N GLN A 25 10.48 20.64 -36.71
CA GLN A 25 9.41 20.86 -37.68
C GLN A 25 9.33 22.31 -38.05
N SER A 26 9.37 22.63 -39.34
CA SER A 26 9.32 24.01 -39.83
C SER A 26 7.93 24.66 -39.76
N ASP A 27 6.89 23.88 -39.57
CA ASP A 27 5.50 24.33 -39.66
C ASP A 27 4.97 24.96 -38.35
N PHE A 28 5.74 24.87 -37.26
CA PHE A 28 5.36 25.38 -35.95
C PHE A 28 6.30 26.53 -35.54
N THR A 29 5.75 27.71 -35.33
CA THR A 29 6.56 28.91 -35.03
C THR A 29 6.41 29.43 -33.60
N ASP A 30 5.26 29.23 -32.95
CA ASP A 30 4.94 29.84 -31.65
C ASP A 30 5.06 28.91 -30.43
N TYR A 31 5.70 27.74 -30.58
CA TYR A 31 5.78 26.74 -29.52
C TYR A 31 6.66 27.15 -28.34
N ASP A 32 7.58 28.07 -28.51
CA ASP A 32 8.56 28.51 -27.50
C ASP A 32 8.06 29.72 -26.66
N PHE A 33 7.01 30.38 -27.09
CA PHE A 33 6.40 31.46 -26.33
C PHE A 33 5.43 30.93 -25.28
N GLU A 34 5.75 31.11 -23.98
CA GLU A 34 5.01 30.51 -22.87
C GLU A 34 3.53 30.94 -22.78
N GLY A 35 3.15 32.06 -23.38
CA GLY A 35 1.77 32.52 -23.44
C GLY A 35 0.99 32.05 -24.66
N SER A 36 1.61 31.28 -25.56
CA SER A 36 0.94 30.84 -26.80
C SER A 36 -0.03 29.69 -26.53
N ALA A 37 -1.07 29.56 -27.32
CA ALA A 37 -2.00 28.46 -27.29
C ALA A 37 -1.27 27.11 -27.53
N LEU A 38 -0.24 27.10 -28.38
CA LEU A 38 0.54 25.92 -28.70
C LEU A 38 1.42 25.50 -27.52
N SER A 39 2.04 26.44 -26.78
CA SER A 39 2.79 26.13 -25.57
C SER A 39 1.88 25.50 -24.48
N ASN A 40 0.68 26.04 -24.29
CA ASN A 40 -0.31 25.47 -23.38
C ASN A 40 -0.73 24.08 -23.80
N LEU A 41 -0.87 23.79 -25.08
CA LEU A 41 -1.16 22.46 -25.60
C LEU A 41 0.00 21.49 -25.32
N LEU A 42 1.26 21.92 -25.47
CA LEU A 42 2.44 21.15 -25.14
C LEU A 42 2.47 20.80 -23.65
N ASP A 43 2.06 21.72 -22.78
CA ASP A 43 1.96 21.46 -21.35
C ASP A 43 0.92 20.39 -21.02
N VAL A 44 -0.24 20.43 -21.68
CA VAL A 44 -1.27 19.40 -21.53
C VAL A 44 -0.78 18.04 -22.01
N LEU A 45 -0.08 17.99 -23.14
CA LEU A 45 0.50 16.76 -23.69
C LEU A 45 1.60 16.21 -22.77
N ALA A 46 2.49 17.06 -22.27
CA ALA A 46 3.53 16.67 -21.33
C ALA A 46 2.93 16.10 -20.03
N TYR A 47 1.87 16.75 -19.52
CA TYR A 47 1.16 16.31 -18.35
C TYR A 47 0.47 14.94 -18.56
N ASN A 48 -0.19 14.75 -19.68
CA ASN A 48 -0.81 13.47 -20.05
C ASN A 48 0.25 12.35 -20.17
N THR A 49 1.38 12.65 -20.80
CA THR A 49 2.49 11.69 -20.92
C THR A 49 3.07 11.35 -19.55
N TYR A 50 3.25 12.34 -18.68
CA TYR A 50 3.69 12.12 -17.30
C TYR A 50 2.74 11.18 -16.54
N TYR A 51 1.43 11.41 -16.59
CA TYR A 51 0.44 10.54 -15.93
C TYR A 51 0.43 9.13 -16.51
N THR A 52 0.56 9.01 -17.84
CA THR A 52 0.62 7.70 -18.48
C THR A 52 1.87 6.93 -18.04
N ALA A 53 3.02 7.59 -17.99
CA ALA A 53 4.27 7.00 -17.51
C ALA A 53 4.17 6.60 -16.03
N PHE A 54 3.58 7.44 -15.19
CA PHE A 54 3.33 7.14 -13.77
C PHE A 54 2.45 5.90 -13.60
N ASN A 55 1.31 5.85 -14.29
CA ASN A 55 0.41 4.70 -14.24
C ASN A 55 1.09 3.43 -14.74
N THR A 56 1.89 3.51 -15.79
CA THR A 56 2.65 2.37 -16.32
C THR A 56 3.64 1.85 -15.27
N ASN A 57 4.41 2.73 -14.64
CA ASN A 57 5.35 2.33 -13.58
C ASN A 57 4.61 1.70 -12.39
N MET A 58 3.46 2.25 -12.01
CA MET A 58 2.65 1.70 -10.93
C MET A 58 2.15 0.29 -11.27
N VAL A 59 1.57 0.11 -12.46
CA VAL A 59 1.08 -1.22 -12.92
C VAL A 59 2.20 -2.24 -12.94
N VAL A 60 3.37 -1.89 -13.48
CA VAL A 60 4.51 -2.81 -13.54
C VAL A 60 5.00 -3.20 -12.14
N ASN A 61 5.07 -2.25 -11.19
CA ASN A 61 5.45 -2.57 -9.83
C ASN A 61 4.42 -3.50 -9.14
N GLU A 62 3.15 -3.37 -9.46
CA GLU A 62 2.10 -4.26 -8.94
C GLU A 62 2.07 -5.66 -9.59
N MET A 63 2.81 -5.89 -10.66
CA MET A 63 2.91 -7.23 -11.31
C MET A 63 3.85 -8.19 -10.57
N TYR A 64 4.72 -7.70 -9.71
CA TYR A 64 5.70 -8.52 -8.99
C TYR A 64 5.40 -8.55 -7.49
N LEU A 65 5.51 -9.74 -6.89
CA LEU A 65 5.15 -9.96 -5.48
C LEU A 65 5.99 -9.12 -4.51
N ASP A 66 7.25 -8.89 -4.80
CA ASP A 66 8.20 -8.14 -3.94
C ASP A 66 8.04 -6.62 -4.06
N SER A 67 7.43 -6.11 -5.14
CA SER A 67 7.19 -4.68 -5.35
C SER A 67 5.71 -4.29 -5.23
N ALA A 68 4.79 -5.25 -5.24
CA ALA A 68 3.36 -4.99 -5.11
C ALA A 68 3.03 -4.41 -3.74
N THR A 69 2.23 -3.34 -3.72
CA THR A 69 1.80 -2.62 -2.52
C THR A 69 0.33 -2.84 -2.19
N LEU A 70 -0.49 -3.07 -3.21
CA LEU A 70 -1.92 -3.32 -3.05
C LEU A 70 -2.15 -4.75 -2.53
N ARG A 71 -2.79 -4.86 -1.36
CA ARG A 71 -3.05 -6.15 -0.70
C ARG A 71 -3.72 -7.17 -1.62
N ASP A 72 -4.68 -6.74 -2.43
CA ASP A 72 -5.43 -7.64 -3.31
C ASP A 72 -4.55 -8.21 -4.43
N ASN A 73 -3.61 -7.42 -4.95
CA ASN A 73 -2.62 -7.86 -5.93
C ASN A 73 -1.63 -8.83 -5.29
N VAL A 74 -1.10 -8.50 -4.10
CA VAL A 74 -0.21 -9.39 -3.33
C VAL A 74 -0.89 -10.74 -3.07
N VAL A 75 -2.15 -10.74 -2.63
CA VAL A 75 -2.93 -11.96 -2.39
C VAL A 75 -3.12 -12.76 -3.68
N SER A 76 -3.43 -12.09 -4.79
CA SER A 76 -3.62 -12.74 -6.09
C SER A 76 -2.34 -13.41 -6.59
N LEU A 77 -1.21 -12.70 -6.52
CA LEU A 77 0.09 -13.22 -6.88
C LEU A 77 0.54 -14.38 -5.99
N ALA A 78 0.32 -14.26 -4.67
CA ALA A 78 0.63 -15.32 -3.71
C ALA A 78 -0.18 -16.61 -3.96
N LYS A 79 -1.45 -16.48 -4.35
CA LYS A 79 -2.29 -17.63 -4.72
C LYS A 79 -1.75 -18.38 -5.93
N ASN A 80 -1.22 -17.67 -6.93
CA ASN A 80 -0.60 -18.29 -8.10
C ASN A 80 0.64 -19.14 -7.72
N LEU A 81 1.31 -18.80 -6.61
CA LEU A 81 2.42 -19.56 -6.04
C LEU A 81 1.96 -20.68 -5.08
N GLY A 82 0.66 -20.92 -4.96
CA GLY A 82 0.10 -21.94 -4.08
C GLY A 82 -0.06 -21.51 -2.61
N TYR A 83 0.21 -20.23 -2.29
CA TYR A 83 0.02 -19.72 -0.93
C TYR A 83 -1.38 -19.12 -0.75
N THR A 84 -2.12 -19.64 0.22
CA THR A 84 -3.42 -19.08 0.60
C THR A 84 -3.26 -18.21 1.84
N PRO A 85 -3.37 -16.88 1.73
CA PRO A 85 -3.23 -15.99 2.87
C PRO A 85 -4.36 -16.22 3.87
N LYS A 86 -4.00 -16.34 5.14
CA LYS A 86 -4.96 -16.47 6.23
C LYS A 86 -5.51 -15.09 6.61
N SER A 87 -6.78 -15.07 7.00
CA SER A 87 -7.37 -13.87 7.60
C SER A 87 -6.70 -13.56 8.94
N VAL A 88 -6.81 -12.30 9.36
CA VAL A 88 -6.38 -11.88 10.69
C VAL A 88 -7.16 -12.68 11.73
N THR A 89 -6.46 -13.41 12.59
CA THR A 89 -7.06 -14.17 13.69
C THR A 89 -6.72 -13.48 15.00
N ALA A 90 -7.67 -13.46 15.93
CA ALA A 90 -7.41 -12.97 17.28
C ALA A 90 -6.32 -13.81 17.96
N PRO A 91 -5.41 -13.21 18.72
CA PRO A 91 -4.44 -13.95 19.52
C PRO A 91 -5.15 -14.83 20.54
N ARG A 92 -4.63 -16.02 20.75
CA ARG A 92 -5.14 -16.97 21.76
C ARG A 92 -4.04 -17.25 22.78
N ALA A 93 -4.43 -17.31 24.05
CA ALA A 93 -3.56 -17.70 25.14
C ALA A 93 -4.23 -18.80 25.98
N VAL A 94 -3.42 -19.72 26.48
CA VAL A 94 -3.85 -20.69 27.52
C VAL A 94 -3.45 -20.09 28.86
N VAL A 95 -4.39 -20.01 29.79
CA VAL A 95 -4.19 -19.42 31.11
C VAL A 95 -4.56 -20.42 32.17
N ASP A 96 -3.65 -20.69 33.11
CA ASP A 96 -3.90 -21.49 34.28
C ASP A 96 -4.44 -20.60 35.42
N LEU A 97 -5.63 -20.93 35.90
CA LEU A 97 -6.29 -20.17 36.97
C LEU A 97 -6.11 -20.91 38.28
N VAL A 98 -5.48 -20.26 39.26
CA VAL A 98 -5.38 -20.73 40.62
C VAL A 98 -6.33 -19.91 41.49
N LEU A 99 -7.35 -20.59 42.04
CA LEU A 99 -8.34 -19.97 42.91
C LEU A 99 -8.02 -20.33 44.37
N THR A 100 -7.75 -19.31 45.17
CA THR A 100 -7.51 -19.46 46.64
C THR A 100 -8.75 -19.00 47.41
N PHE A 101 -9.26 -19.85 48.28
CA PHE A 101 -10.41 -19.56 49.14
C PHE A 101 -9.96 -19.38 50.58
N THR A 102 -10.48 -18.37 51.26
CA THR A 102 -10.25 -18.11 52.71
C THR A 102 -11.26 -18.82 53.63
N GLY A 103 -11.97 -19.82 53.12
CA GLY A 103 -12.99 -20.58 53.85
C GLY A 103 -13.28 -21.90 53.14
N THR A 104 -14.40 -22.55 53.46
CA THR A 104 -14.82 -23.76 52.78
C THR A 104 -15.06 -23.47 51.28
N PRO A 105 -14.32 -24.12 50.36
CA PRO A 105 -14.48 -23.89 48.95
C PRO A 105 -15.89 -24.27 48.47
N PRO A 106 -16.51 -23.51 47.56
CA PRO A 106 -17.78 -23.90 46.96
C PRO A 106 -17.63 -25.16 46.11
N ALA A 107 -18.68 -25.97 46.02
CA ALA A 107 -18.66 -27.22 45.23
C ALA A 107 -18.37 -26.98 43.73
N THR A 108 -18.72 -25.84 43.21
CA THR A 108 -18.47 -25.45 41.81
C THR A 108 -18.17 -23.97 41.70
N VAL A 109 -17.22 -23.62 40.82
CA VAL A 109 -16.93 -22.24 40.43
C VAL A 109 -17.23 -22.10 38.94
N THR A 110 -18.13 -21.19 38.59
CA THR A 110 -18.51 -20.97 37.20
C THR A 110 -17.80 -19.69 36.67
N LEU A 111 -17.02 -19.88 35.64
CA LEU A 111 -16.46 -18.75 34.86
C LEU A 111 -17.47 -18.37 33.80
N LYS A 112 -18.00 -17.14 33.87
CA LYS A 112 -18.97 -16.67 32.88
C LYS A 112 -18.29 -16.32 31.56
N ALA A 113 -18.93 -16.65 30.44
CA ALA A 113 -18.50 -16.17 29.14
C ALA A 113 -18.43 -14.62 29.14
N GLY A 114 -17.36 -14.08 28.60
CA GLY A 114 -17.10 -12.62 28.64
C GLY A 114 -16.26 -12.17 29.84
N THR A 115 -15.83 -13.07 30.75
CA THR A 115 -14.87 -12.73 31.81
C THR A 115 -13.55 -12.27 31.18
N GLY A 116 -13.11 -11.07 31.53
CA GLY A 116 -11.89 -10.47 31.00
C GLY A 116 -10.69 -10.69 31.92
N PHE A 117 -9.59 -11.12 31.32
CA PHE A 117 -8.27 -11.18 31.97
C PHE A 117 -7.39 -10.11 31.37
N ILE A 118 -6.68 -9.36 32.22
CA ILE A 118 -5.82 -8.26 31.80
C ILE A 118 -4.40 -8.62 32.19
N THR A 119 -3.49 -8.50 31.26
CA THR A 119 -2.06 -8.63 31.50
C THR A 119 -1.30 -7.43 30.94
N ASN A 120 -0.19 -7.10 31.58
CA ASN A 120 0.74 -6.10 31.07
C ASN A 120 1.99 -6.82 30.57
N TYR A 121 2.31 -6.63 29.31
CA TYR A 121 3.52 -7.17 28.69
C TYR A 121 4.22 -6.04 27.94
N ASP A 122 5.48 -5.82 28.29
CA ASP A 122 6.34 -4.77 27.68
C ASP A 122 5.66 -3.37 27.63
N GLY A 123 5.05 -2.99 28.77
CA GLY A 123 4.35 -1.69 28.92
C GLY A 123 3.00 -1.60 28.20
N SER A 124 2.58 -2.63 27.47
CA SER A 124 1.29 -2.69 26.77
C SER A 124 0.29 -3.56 27.51
N LEU A 125 -0.94 -3.07 27.59
CA LEU A 125 -2.03 -3.76 28.29
C LEU A 125 -2.81 -4.63 27.31
N PHE A 126 -2.79 -5.95 27.56
CA PHE A 126 -3.53 -6.92 26.74
C PHE A 126 -4.73 -7.43 27.54
N ARG A 127 -5.89 -7.47 26.89
CA ARG A 127 -7.13 -8.01 27.46
C ARG A 127 -7.57 -9.24 26.69
N TYR A 128 -7.73 -10.35 27.39
CA TYR A 128 -8.27 -11.60 26.89
C TYR A 128 -9.67 -11.82 27.45
N ILE A 129 -10.54 -12.40 26.66
CA ILE A 129 -11.94 -12.67 27.02
C ILE A 129 -12.18 -14.16 26.81
N VAL A 130 -12.79 -14.80 27.81
CA VAL A 130 -13.22 -16.21 27.75
C VAL A 130 -14.59 -16.33 27.11
#